data_d21b54251c42f0a15c1d413294266276
#
_entry.id   d21b54251c42f0a15c1d413294266276
#
_cell.length_a   1.000
_cell.length_b   1.000
_cell.length_c   1.000
_cell.angle_alpha   90.00
_cell.angle_beta   90.00
_cell.angle_gamma   90.00
#
_symmetry.space_group_name_H-M   'P 1'
#
loop_
_entity.id
_entity.type
_entity.pdbx_description
1 polymer ?
#
loop_
_entity_poly.entity_id
_entity_poly.type
_entity_poly.pdbx_seq_one_letter_code
_entity_poly.pdbx_strand_id
1 'polypeptide(L)'
;YKVIINPIIGPIVVASTALILLAIFYLPSLSLNNQKEKITRESKEIVHHLKTFRSYYNEFVVSKVKNLPDIKVDYNHEYSSNTIPLPATTIHNISEKLSQNENVKVNFFSDYPFPNRANRVLDEFQKNSIKFLRENPNEIFIKQDIVDNKEVIRVAFPDTMNSNSCLACHNGRADSPKKDWKLGDVRGILEVVMPIHEEFVLSSIHTRNILIFMLLVILSFIIHYTILYLLKQKETKEQTKKLQDEVEKQTKDLKDSNRLLLEHKKAVDASAIVSKADLNGNITYVNSTFCEISGYSKEELIGKPHNIVRHPDSPKELFKELWKTIQNKKVFKANIKNRKKDGSDYFVSSTIVPILDSNGDIIEYLSLRYDISDLVK
;
A
#
# COMPACT_ATOMS: atom_id res chain seq x y z
N TYR A 1 -10.31 -18.08 10.18
CA TYR A 1 -9.92 -16.66 10.39
C TYR A 1 -9.01 -16.26 9.22
N LYS A 2 -9.58 -15.67 8.15
CA LYS A 2 -8.80 -14.87 7.21
C LYS A 2 -8.24 -13.72 8.04
N VAL A 3 -6.93 -13.69 8.27
CA VAL A 3 -6.27 -12.46 8.71
C VAL A 3 -6.53 -11.46 7.59
N ILE A 4 -7.53 -10.64 7.80
CA ILE A 4 -7.82 -9.50 6.94
C ILE A 4 -6.59 -8.62 7.14
N ILE A 5 -5.60 -8.70 6.22
CA ILE A 5 -4.68 -7.58 6.03
C ILE A 5 -5.62 -6.42 5.88
N ASN A 6 -5.59 -5.49 6.85
CA ASN A 6 -6.50 -4.35 6.84
C ASN A 6 -6.45 -3.79 5.41
N PRO A 7 -7.53 -3.86 4.62
CA PRO A 7 -7.50 -3.56 3.19
C PRO A 7 -7.02 -2.15 2.90
N ILE A 8 -6.89 -1.32 3.93
CA ILE A 8 -6.41 0.06 3.90
C ILE A 8 -4.87 0.11 3.98
N ILE A 9 -4.21 -0.79 4.72
CA ILE A 9 -2.75 -0.72 4.94
C ILE A 9 -1.97 -1.04 3.67
N GLY A 10 -2.35 -2.07 2.93
CA GLY A 10 -1.69 -2.46 1.69
C GLY A 10 -1.61 -1.33 0.66
N PRO A 11 -2.73 -0.71 0.26
CA PRO A 11 -2.74 0.43 -0.65
C PRO A 11 -1.93 1.64 -0.15
N ILE A 12 -1.95 1.95 1.16
CA ILE A 12 -1.17 3.05 1.73
C ILE A 12 0.33 2.79 1.60
N VAL A 13 0.80 1.58 1.92
CA VAL A 13 2.21 1.20 1.77
C VAL A 13 2.65 1.28 0.32
N VAL A 14 1.86 0.79 -0.62
CA VAL A 14 2.16 0.86 -2.06
C VAL A 14 2.21 2.32 -2.52
N ALA A 15 1.24 3.14 -2.14
CA ALA A 15 1.19 4.54 -2.52
C ALA A 15 2.37 5.34 -1.94
N SER A 16 2.71 5.15 -0.66
CA SER A 16 3.85 5.82 -0.04
C SER A 16 5.19 5.41 -0.66
N THR A 17 5.37 4.13 -0.96
CA THR A 17 6.57 3.63 -1.65
C THR A 17 6.69 4.22 -3.05
N ALA A 18 5.59 4.28 -3.82
CA ALA A 18 5.56 4.88 -5.14
C ALA A 18 5.88 6.38 -5.10
N LEU A 19 5.34 7.13 -4.12
CA LEU A 19 5.64 8.54 -3.93
C LEU A 19 7.11 8.79 -3.59
N ILE A 20 7.72 7.98 -2.72
CA ILE A 20 9.13 8.10 -2.37
C ILE A 20 10.01 7.81 -3.59
N LEU A 21 9.72 6.75 -4.36
CA LEU A 21 10.44 6.44 -5.58
C LEU A 21 10.34 7.58 -6.60
N LEU A 22 9.15 8.13 -6.80
CA LEU A 22 8.93 9.27 -7.68
C LEU A 22 9.73 10.49 -7.20
N ALA A 23 9.76 10.76 -5.89
CA ALA A 23 10.54 11.85 -5.32
C ALA A 23 12.06 11.67 -5.52
N ILE A 24 12.59 10.46 -5.36
CA ILE A 24 14.01 10.14 -5.56
C ILE A 24 14.46 10.50 -7.00
N PHE A 25 13.63 10.26 -7.99
CA PHE A 25 13.97 10.50 -9.40
C PHE A 25 13.59 11.91 -9.86
N TYR A 26 12.50 12.47 -9.37
CA TYR A 26 11.94 13.74 -9.86
C TYR A 26 12.54 14.97 -9.17
N LEU A 27 12.72 14.95 -7.84
CA LEU A 27 13.22 16.13 -7.12
C LEU A 27 14.60 16.63 -7.60
N PRO A 28 15.60 15.78 -7.87
CA PRO A 28 16.89 16.27 -8.37
C PRO A 28 16.77 16.96 -9.72
N SER A 29 15.96 16.44 -10.64
CA SER A 29 15.77 17.04 -11.96
C SER A 29 15.02 18.38 -11.88
N LEU A 30 13.98 18.45 -11.05
CA LEU A 30 13.24 19.70 -10.81
C LEU A 30 14.16 20.77 -10.22
N SER A 31 14.98 20.38 -9.28
CA SER A 31 15.93 21.23 -8.61
C SER A 31 16.96 21.82 -9.57
N LEU A 32 17.56 20.98 -10.44
CA LEU A 32 18.49 21.44 -11.47
C LEU A 32 17.83 22.41 -12.47
N ASN A 33 16.60 22.11 -12.88
CA ASN A 33 15.84 23.00 -13.76
C ASN A 33 15.58 24.37 -13.12
N ASN A 34 15.21 24.42 -11.85
CA ASN A 34 14.99 25.67 -11.11
C ASN A 34 16.31 26.49 -11.04
N GLN A 35 17.45 25.84 -10.83
CA GLN A 35 18.76 26.53 -10.87
C GLN A 35 19.08 27.07 -12.26
N LYS A 36 18.86 26.25 -13.29
CA LYS A 36 19.06 26.69 -14.67
C LYS A 36 18.22 27.91 -15.01
N GLU A 37 16.95 27.94 -14.60
CA GLU A 37 16.08 29.10 -14.78
C GLU A 37 16.56 30.33 -14.00
N LYS A 38 16.98 30.15 -12.74
CA LYS A 38 17.51 31.23 -11.90
C LYS A 38 18.76 31.85 -12.54
N ILE A 39 19.76 31.00 -12.88
CA ILE A 39 21.00 31.44 -13.51
C ILE A 39 20.73 32.13 -14.85
N THR A 40 19.77 31.61 -15.64
CA THR A 40 19.38 32.23 -16.91
C THR A 40 18.80 33.62 -16.71
N ARG A 41 17.96 33.82 -15.69
CA ARG A 41 17.38 35.12 -15.36
C ARG A 41 18.45 36.11 -14.90
N GLU A 42 19.32 35.72 -13.98
CA GLU A 42 20.43 36.55 -13.52
C GLU A 42 21.38 36.91 -14.66
N SER A 43 21.67 35.98 -15.55
CA SER A 43 22.48 36.19 -16.74
C SER A 43 21.84 37.22 -17.69
N LYS A 44 20.51 37.20 -17.88
CA LYS A 44 19.78 38.19 -18.66
C LYS A 44 19.93 39.59 -18.09
N GLU A 45 19.85 39.73 -16.78
CA GLU A 45 20.01 41.02 -16.09
C GLU A 45 21.43 41.56 -16.27
N ILE A 46 22.47 40.72 -16.07
CA ILE A 46 23.85 41.15 -16.29
C ILE A 46 24.06 41.64 -17.74
N VAL A 47 23.59 40.87 -18.72
CA VAL A 47 23.73 41.25 -20.12
C VAL A 47 22.94 42.50 -20.47
N HIS A 48 21.76 42.64 -19.90
CA HIS A 48 20.95 43.85 -20.05
C HIS A 48 21.68 45.10 -19.52
N HIS A 49 22.25 45.05 -18.34
CA HIS A 49 23.04 46.11 -17.75
C HIS A 49 24.26 46.48 -18.62
N LEU A 50 24.99 45.46 -19.09
CA LEU A 50 26.14 45.68 -19.99
C LEU A 50 25.75 46.33 -21.31
N LYS A 51 24.64 45.88 -21.92
CA LYS A 51 24.13 46.49 -23.18
C LYS A 51 23.65 47.91 -22.96
N THR A 52 22.93 48.18 -21.85
CA THR A 52 22.44 49.51 -21.47
C THR A 52 23.63 50.44 -21.22
N PHE A 53 24.63 50.00 -20.45
CA PHE A 53 25.83 50.78 -20.22
C PHE A 53 26.56 51.11 -21.52
N ARG A 54 26.70 50.15 -22.43
CA ARG A 54 27.34 50.37 -23.74
C ARG A 54 26.57 51.38 -24.58
N SER A 55 25.24 51.29 -24.57
CA SER A 55 24.39 52.27 -25.30
C SER A 55 24.56 53.68 -24.75
N TYR A 56 24.48 53.82 -23.44
CA TYR A 56 24.70 55.09 -22.76
C TYR A 56 26.10 55.66 -23.03
N TYR A 57 27.15 54.83 -22.90
CA TYR A 57 28.51 55.23 -23.18
C TYR A 57 28.71 55.71 -24.65
N ASN A 58 28.14 54.99 -25.59
CA ASN A 58 28.16 55.38 -27.00
C ASN A 58 27.42 56.70 -27.25
N GLU A 59 26.27 56.87 -26.70
CA GLU A 59 25.38 58.06 -26.92
C GLU A 59 25.91 59.31 -26.23
N PHE A 60 26.31 59.22 -24.98
CA PHE A 60 26.62 60.42 -24.18
C PHE A 60 28.11 60.69 -24.01
N VAL A 61 28.99 59.71 -24.29
CA VAL A 61 30.42 59.93 -24.21
C VAL A 61 31.05 59.94 -25.63
N VAL A 62 31.01 58.80 -26.33
CA VAL A 62 31.70 58.64 -27.62
C VAL A 62 31.18 59.62 -28.65
N SER A 63 29.87 59.81 -28.76
CA SER A 63 29.25 60.74 -29.73
C SER A 63 29.69 62.17 -29.55
N LYS A 64 29.97 62.61 -28.32
CA LYS A 64 30.43 63.97 -28.01
C LYS A 64 31.89 64.21 -28.30
N VAL A 65 32.73 63.17 -28.07
CA VAL A 65 34.20 63.35 -28.17
C VAL A 65 34.79 62.92 -29.52
N LYS A 66 34.09 62.10 -30.33
CA LYS A 66 34.59 61.56 -31.58
C LYS A 66 34.98 62.61 -32.63
N ASN A 67 34.46 63.84 -32.49
CA ASN A 67 34.75 64.93 -33.41
C ASN A 67 35.73 65.94 -32.81
N LEU A 68 36.24 65.72 -31.59
CA LEU A 68 37.26 66.58 -30.98
C LEU A 68 38.61 66.22 -31.55
N PRO A 69 39.41 67.24 -31.96
CA PRO A 69 40.69 66.98 -32.65
C PRO A 69 41.73 66.26 -31.79
N ASP A 70 41.64 66.43 -30.47
CA ASP A 70 42.64 65.92 -29.53
C ASP A 70 42.28 64.61 -28.90
N ILE A 71 41.10 64.05 -29.19
CA ILE A 71 40.65 62.78 -28.56
C ILE A 71 40.38 61.73 -29.61
N LYS A 72 40.98 60.59 -29.47
CA LYS A 72 40.74 59.38 -30.29
C LYS A 72 39.85 58.42 -29.60
N VAL A 73 39.00 57.69 -30.37
CA VAL A 73 38.22 56.58 -29.90
C VAL A 73 38.76 55.27 -30.49
N ASP A 74 39.49 54.50 -29.72
CA ASP A 74 40.18 53.31 -30.23
C ASP A 74 40.22 52.19 -29.17
N TYR A 75 40.55 50.96 -29.60
CA TYR A 75 40.71 49.82 -28.69
C TYR A 75 42.06 49.88 -27.95
N ASN A 76 43.08 50.61 -28.48
CA ASN A 76 44.42 50.77 -27.86
C ASN A 76 44.47 51.96 -26.89
N HIS A 77 43.40 52.22 -26.13
CA HIS A 77 43.24 53.37 -25.25
C HIS A 77 44.21 53.42 -24.06
N GLU A 78 44.73 52.25 -23.65
CA GLU A 78 45.63 52.14 -22.49
C GLU A 78 47.03 52.75 -22.74
N TYR A 79 47.40 52.91 -24.01
CA TYR A 79 48.76 53.39 -24.40
C TYR A 79 48.78 54.88 -24.70
N SER A 80 47.69 55.59 -24.52
CA SER A 80 47.64 57.05 -24.85
C SER A 80 46.62 57.75 -23.94
N SER A 81 47.08 58.87 -23.35
CA SER A 81 46.23 59.70 -22.47
C SER A 81 45.07 60.37 -23.23
N ASN A 82 45.19 60.49 -24.54
CA ASN A 82 44.18 61.16 -25.36
C ASN A 82 43.28 60.17 -26.11
N THR A 83 43.24 58.91 -25.66
CA THR A 83 42.43 57.91 -26.33
C THR A 83 41.43 57.33 -25.33
N ILE A 84 40.15 57.32 -25.70
CA ILE A 84 39.09 56.62 -24.93
C ILE A 84 38.75 55.28 -25.61
N PRO A 85 38.30 54.30 -24.84
CA PRO A 85 37.97 52.99 -25.38
C PRO A 85 36.76 53.04 -26.33
N LEU A 86 36.79 52.18 -27.35
CA LEU A 86 35.57 51.86 -28.12
C LEU A 86 34.47 51.31 -27.20
N PRO A 87 33.17 51.50 -27.51
CA PRO A 87 32.07 50.95 -26.71
C PRO A 87 32.18 49.42 -26.50
N ALA A 88 32.64 48.66 -27.52
CA ALA A 88 32.87 47.21 -27.39
C ALA A 88 34.07 46.90 -26.49
N THR A 89 35.15 47.70 -26.57
CA THR A 89 36.34 47.57 -25.71
C THR A 89 36.00 47.81 -24.25
N THR A 90 35.16 48.82 -23.97
CA THR A 90 34.67 49.10 -22.62
C THR A 90 33.94 47.89 -22.04
N ILE A 91 33.04 47.25 -22.82
CA ILE A 91 32.36 46.03 -22.37
C ILE A 91 33.34 44.87 -22.11
N HIS A 92 34.35 44.71 -22.97
CA HIS A 92 35.38 43.72 -22.72
C HIS A 92 36.12 43.92 -21.40
N ASN A 93 36.56 45.17 -21.14
CA ASN A 93 37.28 45.52 -19.92
C ASN A 93 36.43 45.33 -18.67
N ILE A 94 35.12 45.70 -18.73
CA ILE A 94 34.17 45.44 -17.63
C ILE A 94 33.96 43.95 -17.44
N SER A 95 33.79 43.17 -18.53
CA SER A 95 33.63 41.72 -18.47
C SER A 95 34.85 41.04 -17.87
N GLU A 96 36.08 41.46 -18.19
CA GLU A 96 37.30 40.97 -17.59
C GLU A 96 37.37 41.25 -16.08
N LYS A 97 36.96 42.46 -15.65
CA LYS A 97 36.87 42.84 -14.23
C LYS A 97 35.81 42.04 -13.49
N LEU A 98 34.61 41.84 -14.07
CA LEU A 98 33.55 41.02 -13.50
C LEU A 98 34.00 39.58 -13.38
N SER A 99 34.79 39.05 -14.34
CA SER A 99 35.30 37.69 -14.35
C SER A 99 36.43 37.41 -13.33
N GLN A 100 36.89 38.42 -12.62
CA GLN A 100 37.75 38.25 -11.42
C GLN A 100 36.98 37.73 -10.21
N ASN A 101 35.65 37.80 -10.25
CA ASN A 101 34.79 37.17 -9.27
C ASN A 101 34.59 35.70 -9.64
N GLU A 102 34.89 34.79 -8.71
CA GLU A 102 34.76 33.34 -8.91
C GLU A 102 33.34 32.87 -9.25
N ASN A 103 32.32 33.64 -8.89
CA ASN A 103 30.93 33.28 -9.06
C ASN A 103 30.35 33.64 -10.43
N VAL A 104 30.98 34.52 -11.19
CA VAL A 104 30.47 34.96 -12.49
C VAL A 104 31.63 35.22 -13.44
N LYS A 105 31.64 34.51 -14.55
CA LYS A 105 32.56 34.88 -15.69
C LYS A 105 31.73 35.43 -16.83
N VAL A 106 32.17 36.54 -17.38
CA VAL A 106 31.50 37.17 -18.53
C VAL A 106 32.49 37.21 -19.66
N ASN A 107 32.15 36.63 -20.81
CA ASN A 107 32.95 36.61 -22.01
C ASN A 107 32.23 37.37 -23.13
N PHE A 108 32.96 38.20 -23.84
CA PHE A 108 32.45 38.82 -25.06
C PHE A 108 33.32 38.37 -26.24
N PHE A 109 32.78 37.69 -27.24
CA PHE A 109 33.54 37.08 -28.35
C PHE A 109 32.76 37.13 -29.67
N SER A 110 33.53 36.95 -30.73
CA SER A 110 33.07 36.85 -32.12
C SER A 110 34.03 35.97 -32.92
N ASP A 111 33.54 35.39 -33.99
CA ASP A 111 34.37 34.74 -35.04
C ASP A 111 34.94 35.72 -36.05
N TYR A 112 34.58 37.02 -35.94
CA TYR A 112 35.18 38.15 -36.64
C TYR A 112 35.83 39.12 -35.65
N PRO A 113 36.90 38.68 -34.94
CA PRO A 113 37.56 39.53 -33.96
C PRO A 113 38.36 40.68 -34.63
N PHE A 114 38.43 41.81 -33.98
CA PHE A 114 39.39 42.88 -34.37
C PHE A 114 40.83 42.38 -34.13
N PRO A 115 41.85 43.00 -34.82
CA PRO A 115 43.23 42.52 -34.79
C PRO A 115 43.83 42.30 -33.39
N ASN A 116 43.48 43.17 -32.43
CA ASN A 116 43.96 43.03 -31.05
C ASN A 116 43.44 41.80 -30.30
N ARG A 117 42.50 41.05 -30.87
CA ARG A 117 41.89 39.84 -30.32
C ARG A 117 41.87 38.68 -31.31
N ALA A 118 42.58 38.76 -32.41
CA ALA A 118 42.60 37.74 -33.45
C ALA A 118 43.15 36.39 -32.99
N ASN A 119 43.99 36.39 -31.94
CA ASN A 119 44.61 35.17 -31.40
C ASN A 119 43.69 34.40 -30.42
N ARG A 120 42.47 34.87 -30.19
CA ARG A 120 41.53 34.17 -29.29
C ARG A 120 41.02 32.88 -29.90
N VAL A 121 41.23 31.77 -29.19
CA VAL A 121 40.68 30.46 -29.57
C VAL A 121 39.32 30.30 -28.93
N LEU A 122 38.28 30.05 -29.75
CA LEU A 122 36.93 29.76 -29.28
C LEU A 122 36.81 28.29 -28.95
N ASP A 123 36.21 27.97 -27.79
CA ASP A 123 35.87 26.62 -27.43
C ASP A 123 34.64 26.08 -28.20
N GLU A 124 34.27 24.82 -27.97
CA GLU A 124 33.14 24.17 -28.66
C GLU A 124 31.79 24.85 -28.36
N PHE A 125 31.54 25.22 -27.09
CA PHE A 125 30.32 25.94 -26.71
C PHE A 125 30.24 27.27 -27.45
N GLN A 126 31.31 28.02 -27.48
CA GLN A 126 31.37 29.34 -28.12
C GLN A 126 31.11 29.23 -29.61
N LYS A 127 31.72 28.27 -30.31
CA LYS A 127 31.47 28.02 -31.75
C LYS A 127 30.02 27.63 -32.02
N ASN A 128 29.46 26.72 -31.21
CA ASN A 128 28.06 26.26 -31.33
C ASN A 128 27.06 27.39 -31.04
N SER A 129 27.33 28.23 -30.03
CA SER A 129 26.50 29.37 -29.70
C SER A 129 26.44 30.42 -30.81
N ILE A 130 27.58 30.73 -31.48
CA ILE A 130 27.60 31.63 -32.62
C ILE A 130 26.73 31.10 -33.76
N LYS A 131 26.90 29.82 -34.10
CA LYS A 131 26.12 29.19 -35.17
C LYS A 131 24.62 29.24 -34.88
N PHE A 132 24.21 28.79 -33.68
CA PHE A 132 22.83 28.76 -33.29
C PHE A 132 22.18 30.16 -33.25
N LEU A 133 22.85 31.13 -32.65
CA LEU A 133 22.31 32.47 -32.47
C LEU A 133 22.28 33.32 -33.76
N ARG A 134 23.09 32.98 -34.77
CA ARG A 134 22.95 33.57 -36.11
C ARG A 134 21.70 33.08 -36.83
N GLU A 135 21.35 31.83 -36.64
CA GLU A 135 20.12 31.25 -37.18
C GLU A 135 18.89 31.72 -36.37
N ASN A 136 19.08 32.01 -35.07
CA ASN A 136 18.01 32.35 -34.11
C ASN A 136 18.39 33.61 -33.32
N PRO A 137 18.41 34.82 -33.92
CA PRO A 137 18.95 36.03 -33.29
C PRO A 137 18.16 36.59 -32.13
N ASN A 138 16.94 36.09 -31.86
CA ASN A 138 16.08 36.51 -30.74
C ASN A 138 16.12 35.47 -29.58
N GLU A 139 16.84 34.38 -29.72
CA GLU A 139 16.94 33.34 -28.71
C GLU A 139 18.20 33.46 -27.83
N ILE A 140 18.33 32.58 -26.86
CA ILE A 140 19.53 32.42 -26.05
C ILE A 140 20.01 30.96 -26.17
N PHE A 141 21.31 30.75 -26.08
CA PHE A 141 21.90 29.41 -26.14
C PHE A 141 22.39 29.04 -24.73
N ILE A 142 21.88 27.92 -24.18
CA ILE A 142 22.17 27.49 -22.81
C ILE A 142 22.68 26.06 -22.82
N LYS A 143 23.80 25.83 -22.10
CA LYS A 143 24.36 24.48 -21.90
C LYS A 143 24.89 24.36 -20.49
N GLN A 144 24.69 23.21 -19.86
CA GLN A 144 25.48 22.80 -18.69
C GLN A 144 26.81 22.27 -19.17
N ASP A 145 27.91 22.67 -18.53
CA ASP A 145 29.26 22.36 -18.93
C ASP A 145 30.16 22.23 -17.69
N ILE A 146 31.40 21.77 -17.90
CA ILE A 146 32.40 21.74 -16.84
C ILE A 146 33.53 22.73 -17.26
N VAL A 147 33.72 23.76 -16.45
CA VAL A 147 34.77 24.77 -16.66
C VAL A 147 35.62 24.86 -15.40
N ASP A 148 36.93 24.74 -15.54
CA ASP A 148 37.89 24.76 -14.43
C ASP A 148 37.54 23.74 -13.31
N ASN A 149 37.13 22.53 -13.68
CA ASN A 149 36.65 21.47 -12.77
C ASN A 149 35.41 21.80 -11.95
N LYS A 150 34.65 22.83 -12.28
CA LYS A 150 33.37 23.19 -11.65
C LYS A 150 32.23 22.97 -12.63
N GLU A 151 31.14 22.38 -12.17
CA GLU A 151 29.89 22.34 -12.94
C GLU A 151 29.29 23.75 -13.05
N VAL A 152 29.04 24.17 -14.30
CA VAL A 152 28.57 25.53 -14.61
C VAL A 152 27.35 25.47 -15.54
N ILE A 153 26.59 26.54 -15.54
CA ILE A 153 25.65 26.85 -16.61
C ILE A 153 26.21 27.99 -17.42
N ARG A 154 26.34 27.76 -18.74
CA ARG A 154 26.78 28.71 -19.73
C ARG A 154 25.57 29.24 -20.48
N VAL A 155 25.40 30.55 -20.49
CA VAL A 155 24.29 31.23 -21.16
C VAL A 155 24.87 32.24 -22.15
N ALA A 156 24.57 32.06 -23.42
CA ALA A 156 25.04 32.92 -24.51
C ALA A 156 23.88 33.76 -25.06
N PHE A 157 24.17 35.05 -25.23
CA PHE A 157 23.21 36.04 -25.71
C PHE A 157 23.76 36.67 -27.02
N PRO A 158 22.90 36.88 -28.03
CA PRO A 158 23.31 37.52 -29.26
C PRO A 158 23.64 39.00 -29.03
N ASP A 159 24.75 39.46 -29.58
CA ASP A 159 25.06 40.88 -29.70
C ASP A 159 24.87 41.30 -31.15
N THR A 160 23.73 41.97 -31.38
CA THR A 160 23.29 42.33 -32.73
C THR A 160 23.69 43.74 -33.16
N MET A 161 23.77 43.97 -34.46
CA MET A 161 23.88 45.29 -35.07
C MET A 161 22.55 46.01 -34.91
N ASN A 162 22.39 46.77 -33.84
CA ASN A 162 21.10 47.39 -33.45
C ASN A 162 20.96 48.88 -33.85
N SER A 163 21.97 49.46 -34.47
CA SER A 163 21.94 50.88 -34.90
C SER A 163 22.81 51.14 -36.11
N ASN A 164 22.48 52.24 -36.82
CA ASN A 164 23.31 52.70 -37.95
C ASN A 164 24.72 53.14 -37.51
N SER A 165 24.89 53.56 -36.27
CA SER A 165 26.22 53.89 -35.73
C SER A 165 27.11 52.64 -35.57
N CYS A 166 26.52 51.48 -35.23
CA CYS A 166 27.22 50.22 -35.20
C CYS A 166 27.69 49.80 -36.59
N LEU A 167 26.83 49.92 -37.59
CA LEU A 167 27.13 49.62 -38.99
C LEU A 167 28.23 50.53 -39.54
N ALA A 168 28.08 51.87 -39.32
CA ALA A 168 29.07 52.83 -39.80
C ALA A 168 30.48 52.58 -39.26
N CYS A 169 30.58 52.21 -37.96
CA CYS A 169 31.85 51.89 -37.35
C CYS A 169 32.41 50.53 -37.86
N HIS A 170 31.62 49.47 -37.86
CA HIS A 170 32.06 48.12 -38.21
C HIS A 170 32.32 47.96 -39.72
N ASN A 171 31.54 48.60 -40.57
CA ASN A 171 31.75 48.53 -42.03
C ASN A 171 32.75 49.56 -42.54
N GLY A 172 32.94 50.70 -41.82
CA GLY A 172 33.78 51.80 -42.28
C GLY A 172 35.23 51.77 -41.81
N ARG A 173 35.55 51.01 -40.74
CA ARG A 173 36.93 50.94 -40.23
C ARG A 173 37.82 50.11 -41.16
N ALA A 174 39.05 50.62 -41.40
CA ALA A 174 40.02 49.92 -42.26
C ALA A 174 40.41 48.55 -41.72
N ASP A 175 40.54 48.37 -40.39
CA ASP A 175 40.93 47.20 -39.65
C ASP A 175 39.76 46.27 -39.28
N SER A 176 38.54 46.55 -39.75
CA SER A 176 37.38 45.67 -39.52
C SER A 176 37.49 44.39 -40.32
N PRO A 177 37.37 43.20 -39.67
CA PRO A 177 37.51 41.91 -40.32
C PRO A 177 36.34 41.55 -41.25
N LYS A 178 35.18 42.19 -41.07
CA LYS A 178 33.95 42.02 -41.87
C LYS A 178 33.30 43.39 -42.09
N LYS A 179 32.98 43.74 -43.36
CA LYS A 179 32.52 45.10 -43.76
C LYS A 179 31.15 45.12 -44.44
N ASP A 180 30.42 44.03 -44.41
CA ASP A 180 29.11 43.85 -45.05
C ASP A 180 27.99 43.57 -44.05
N TRP A 181 28.15 44.07 -42.81
CA TRP A 181 27.17 43.92 -41.75
C TRP A 181 25.86 44.67 -42.08
N LYS A 182 24.73 44.01 -41.70
CA LYS A 182 23.36 44.57 -41.81
C LYS A 182 22.75 44.76 -40.45
N LEU A 183 21.69 45.60 -40.36
CA LEU A 183 20.90 45.69 -39.13
C LEU A 183 20.26 44.35 -38.78
N GLY A 184 20.38 43.98 -37.53
CA GLY A 184 19.90 42.68 -37.02
C GLY A 184 20.96 41.57 -37.04
N ASP A 185 22.03 41.69 -37.80
CA ASP A 185 23.07 40.66 -37.82
C ASP A 185 23.74 40.46 -36.47
N VAL A 186 23.92 39.20 -36.08
CA VAL A 186 24.67 38.80 -34.86
C VAL A 186 26.14 38.92 -35.09
N ARG A 187 26.74 40.00 -34.57
CA ARG A 187 28.17 40.31 -34.73
C ARG A 187 29.08 39.65 -33.69
N GLY A 188 28.49 39.25 -32.55
CA GLY A 188 29.22 38.63 -31.45
C GLY A 188 28.27 38.06 -30.42
N ILE A 189 28.85 37.50 -29.39
CA ILE A 189 28.12 36.82 -28.32
C ILE A 189 28.60 37.39 -26.99
N LEU A 190 27.62 37.71 -26.09
CA LEU A 190 27.87 37.87 -24.66
C LEU A 190 27.52 36.58 -23.96
N GLU A 191 28.51 35.93 -23.36
CA GLU A 191 28.40 34.72 -22.59
C GLU A 191 28.49 35.03 -21.10
N VAL A 192 27.61 34.47 -20.31
CA VAL A 192 27.69 34.44 -18.84
C VAL A 192 27.88 33.00 -18.40
N VAL A 193 28.88 32.77 -17.56
CA VAL A 193 29.21 31.45 -16.98
C VAL A 193 29.05 31.55 -15.49
N MET A 194 28.15 30.77 -14.92
CA MET A 194 27.90 30.74 -13.48
C MET A 194 28.01 29.32 -12.95
N PRO A 195 28.71 29.13 -11.82
CA PRO A 195 28.79 27.80 -11.19
C PRO A 195 27.42 27.38 -10.65
N ILE A 196 27.18 26.07 -10.72
CA ILE A 196 26.11 25.44 -9.94
C ILE A 196 26.63 25.37 -8.51
N HIS A 197 25.95 26.02 -7.57
CA HIS A 197 26.41 26.08 -6.19
C HIS A 197 26.54 24.69 -5.57
N GLU A 198 27.71 24.36 -5.01
CA GLU A 198 27.98 23.08 -4.37
C GLU A 198 27.02 22.74 -3.23
N GLU A 199 26.65 23.76 -2.43
CA GLU A 199 25.63 23.60 -1.37
C GLU A 199 24.33 23.03 -1.87
N PHE A 200 23.96 23.35 -3.09
CA PHE A 200 22.75 22.88 -3.72
C PHE A 200 22.88 21.42 -4.20
N VAL A 201 24.01 21.06 -4.80
CA VAL A 201 24.32 19.68 -5.20
C VAL A 201 24.37 18.80 -3.93
N LEU A 202 25.03 19.28 -2.87
CA LEU A 202 25.11 18.59 -1.59
C LEU A 202 23.72 18.42 -0.95
N SER A 203 22.91 19.45 -0.94
CA SER A 203 21.51 19.42 -0.45
C SER A 203 20.66 18.40 -1.22
N SER A 204 20.82 18.33 -2.54
CA SER A 204 20.09 17.36 -3.36
C SER A 204 20.53 15.91 -3.09
N ILE A 205 21.84 15.68 -2.88
CA ILE A 205 22.39 14.37 -2.50
C ILE A 205 21.89 13.96 -1.10
N HIS A 206 21.90 14.86 -0.13
CA HIS A 206 21.39 14.58 1.20
C HIS A 206 19.89 14.24 1.17
N THR A 207 19.09 15.02 0.44
CA THR A 207 17.67 14.74 0.28
C THR A 207 17.43 13.37 -0.34
N ARG A 208 18.16 13.02 -1.40
CA ARG A 208 18.10 11.70 -2.03
C ARG A 208 18.47 10.59 -1.05
N ASN A 209 19.53 10.75 -0.28
CA ASN A 209 19.97 9.75 0.69
C ASN A 209 18.95 9.55 1.82
N ILE A 210 18.30 10.63 2.29
CA ILE A 210 17.20 10.55 3.26
C ILE A 210 16.02 9.77 2.68
N LEU A 211 15.64 10.03 1.43
CA LEU A 211 14.56 9.31 0.77
C LEU A 211 14.87 7.82 0.57
N ILE A 212 16.11 7.48 0.21
CA ILE A 212 16.56 6.08 0.12
C ILE A 212 16.51 5.41 1.50
N PHE A 213 16.97 6.10 2.54
CA PHE A 213 16.90 5.57 3.92
C PHE A 213 15.45 5.31 4.34
N MET A 214 14.52 6.24 4.08
CA MET A 214 13.09 6.05 4.36
C MET A 214 12.52 4.84 3.60
N LEU A 215 12.92 4.64 2.34
CA LEU A 215 12.51 3.47 1.56
C LEU A 215 13.00 2.16 2.19
N LEU A 216 14.24 2.10 2.64
CA LEU A 216 14.81 0.94 3.31
C LEU A 216 14.09 0.63 4.63
N VAL A 217 13.72 1.65 5.40
CA VAL A 217 12.94 1.50 6.64
C VAL A 217 11.57 0.90 6.32
N ILE A 218 10.85 1.42 5.31
CA ILE A 218 9.54 0.87 4.90
C ILE A 218 9.69 -0.59 4.47
N LEU A 219 10.70 -0.92 3.67
CA LEU A 219 10.96 -2.29 3.22
C LEU A 219 11.23 -3.23 4.41
N SER A 220 12.00 -2.77 5.40
CA SER A 220 12.25 -3.52 6.65
C SER A 220 10.95 -3.82 7.39
N PHE A 221 10.04 -2.84 7.53
CA PHE A 221 8.73 -3.05 8.14
C PHE A 221 7.87 -4.05 7.36
N ILE A 222 7.87 -3.99 6.03
CA ILE A 222 7.14 -4.94 5.18
C ILE A 222 7.66 -6.36 5.40
N ILE A 223 8.98 -6.56 5.39
CA ILE A 223 9.61 -7.86 5.62
C ILE A 223 9.24 -8.38 7.01
N HIS A 224 9.39 -7.56 8.05
CA HIS A 224 9.08 -7.94 9.43
C HIS A 224 7.59 -8.34 9.56
N TYR A 225 6.68 -7.53 9.01
CA TYR A 225 5.24 -7.85 9.01
C TYR A 225 4.93 -9.15 8.27
N THR A 226 5.60 -9.40 7.14
CA THR A 226 5.41 -10.63 6.35
C THR A 226 5.86 -11.86 7.15
N ILE A 227 7.00 -11.78 7.84
CA ILE A 227 7.50 -12.86 8.71
C ILE A 227 6.49 -13.16 9.83
N LEU A 228 6.03 -12.12 10.55
CA LEU A 228 5.04 -12.29 11.62
C LEU A 228 3.73 -12.90 11.11
N TYR A 229 3.29 -12.50 9.93
CA TYR A 229 2.10 -13.05 9.28
C TYR A 229 2.26 -14.54 8.96
N LEU A 230 3.40 -14.94 8.40
CA LEU A 230 3.69 -16.34 8.08
C LEU A 230 3.78 -17.21 9.34
N LEU A 231 4.42 -16.70 10.41
CA LEU A 231 4.51 -17.41 11.69
C LEU A 231 3.12 -17.61 12.29
N LYS A 232 2.27 -16.58 12.29
CA LYS A 232 0.90 -16.69 12.78
C LYS A 232 0.04 -17.64 11.95
N GLN A 233 0.21 -17.68 10.64
CA GLN A 233 -0.48 -18.65 9.78
C GLN A 233 -0.08 -20.09 10.12
N LYS A 234 1.21 -20.33 10.38
CA LYS A 234 1.70 -21.64 10.78
C LYS A 234 1.05 -22.09 12.11
N GLU A 235 1.05 -21.22 13.11
CA GLU A 235 0.43 -21.48 14.41
C GLU A 235 -1.08 -21.80 14.28
N THR A 236 -1.80 -20.99 13.51
CA THR A 236 -3.23 -21.20 13.28
C THR A 236 -3.51 -22.54 12.59
N LYS A 237 -2.69 -22.94 11.61
CA LYS A 237 -2.82 -24.24 10.95
C LYS A 237 -2.59 -25.41 11.91
N GLU A 238 -1.58 -25.30 12.78
CA GLU A 238 -1.30 -26.33 13.79
C GLU A 238 -2.44 -26.45 14.81
N GLN A 239 -2.99 -25.32 15.28
CA GLN A 239 -4.14 -25.31 16.19
C GLN A 239 -5.39 -25.91 15.52
N THR A 240 -5.67 -25.54 14.27
CA THR A 240 -6.82 -26.06 13.52
C THR A 240 -6.70 -27.58 13.34
N LYS A 241 -5.49 -28.08 13.03
CA LYS A 241 -5.25 -29.52 12.90
C LYS A 241 -5.49 -30.25 14.23
N LYS A 242 -4.94 -29.73 15.35
CA LYS A 242 -5.16 -30.34 16.68
C LYS A 242 -6.64 -30.40 17.05
N LEU A 243 -7.38 -29.32 16.78
CA LEU A 243 -8.83 -29.26 17.04
C LEU A 243 -9.58 -30.27 16.17
N GLN A 244 -9.18 -30.43 14.91
CA GLN A 244 -9.81 -31.37 13.98
C GLN A 244 -9.59 -32.83 14.43
N ASP A 245 -8.36 -33.17 14.85
CA ASP A 245 -8.01 -34.47 15.39
C ASP A 245 -8.81 -34.80 16.68
N GLU A 246 -8.99 -33.78 17.55
CA GLU A 246 -9.80 -33.96 18.78
C GLU A 246 -11.29 -34.17 18.48
N VAL A 247 -11.86 -33.39 17.53
CA VAL A 247 -13.25 -33.56 17.08
C VAL A 247 -13.47 -34.93 16.45
N GLU A 248 -12.53 -35.40 15.65
CA GLU A 248 -12.62 -36.73 15.03
C GLU A 248 -12.64 -37.82 16.11
N LYS A 249 -11.74 -37.73 17.12
CA LYS A 249 -11.69 -38.66 18.25
C LYS A 249 -12.99 -38.67 19.03
N GLN A 250 -13.50 -37.48 19.44
CA GLN A 250 -14.76 -37.36 20.19
C GLN A 250 -15.94 -37.94 19.40
N THR A 251 -15.96 -37.68 18.08
CA THR A 251 -17.02 -38.17 17.20
C THR A 251 -16.98 -39.71 17.13
N LYS A 252 -15.79 -40.32 17.09
CA LYS A 252 -15.61 -41.77 17.11
C LYS A 252 -16.08 -42.36 18.45
N ASP A 253 -15.62 -41.80 19.56
CA ASP A 253 -15.97 -42.26 20.90
C ASP A 253 -17.52 -42.18 21.13
N LEU A 254 -18.15 -41.08 20.65
CA LEU A 254 -19.60 -40.96 20.71
C LEU A 254 -20.35 -42.00 19.86
N LYS A 255 -19.84 -42.28 18.64
CA LYS A 255 -20.41 -43.31 17.77
C LYS A 255 -20.30 -44.70 18.41
N ASP A 256 -19.14 -45.01 19.01
CA ASP A 256 -18.93 -46.29 19.68
C ASP A 256 -19.81 -46.44 20.93
N SER A 257 -19.97 -45.36 21.72
CA SER A 257 -20.88 -45.32 22.86
C SER A 257 -22.32 -45.50 22.43
N ASN A 258 -22.79 -44.78 21.39
CA ASN A 258 -24.13 -44.93 20.87
C ASN A 258 -24.40 -46.32 20.33
N ARG A 259 -23.44 -46.95 19.67
CA ARG A 259 -23.56 -48.33 19.20
C ARG A 259 -23.72 -49.31 20.38
N LEU A 260 -22.93 -49.14 21.44
CA LEU A 260 -23.04 -49.97 22.63
C LEU A 260 -24.39 -49.85 23.34
N LEU A 261 -24.89 -48.57 23.46
CA LEU A 261 -26.21 -48.34 24.00
C LEU A 261 -27.31 -49.00 23.18
N LEU A 262 -27.22 -49.00 21.86
CA LEU A 262 -28.18 -49.67 20.98
C LEU A 262 -28.16 -51.20 21.17
N GLU A 263 -26.98 -51.80 21.31
CA GLU A 263 -26.86 -53.23 21.57
C GLU A 263 -27.42 -53.61 22.96
N HIS A 264 -27.16 -52.79 24.01
CA HIS A 264 -27.79 -52.98 25.32
C HIS A 264 -29.31 -52.89 25.24
N LYS A 265 -29.86 -51.91 24.51
CA LYS A 265 -31.28 -51.76 24.28
C LYS A 265 -31.87 -53.02 23.62
N LYS A 266 -31.22 -53.54 22.54
CA LYS A 266 -31.67 -54.77 21.88
C LYS A 266 -31.70 -55.98 22.82
N ALA A 267 -30.67 -56.11 23.67
CA ALA A 267 -30.56 -57.20 24.62
C ALA A 267 -31.70 -57.17 25.64
N VAL A 268 -32.05 -55.95 26.16
CA VAL A 268 -33.19 -55.74 27.09
C VAL A 268 -34.50 -56.01 26.38
N ASP A 269 -34.69 -55.51 25.13
CA ASP A 269 -35.92 -55.75 24.37
C ASP A 269 -36.17 -57.22 24.04
N ALA A 270 -35.07 -58.03 23.90
CA ALA A 270 -35.16 -59.46 23.64
C ALA A 270 -35.40 -60.31 24.92
N SER A 271 -34.98 -59.81 26.08
CA SER A 271 -34.98 -60.58 27.34
C SER A 271 -36.14 -60.23 28.29
N ALA A 272 -36.84 -59.14 28.04
CA ALA A 272 -37.89 -58.65 28.95
C ALA A 272 -39.12 -58.12 28.19
N ILE A 273 -40.24 -58.09 28.84
CA ILE A 273 -41.43 -57.41 28.37
C ILE A 273 -41.24 -55.90 28.69
N VAL A 274 -41.09 -55.07 27.63
CA VAL A 274 -40.75 -53.63 27.80
C VAL A 274 -41.95 -52.78 27.37
N SER A 275 -42.27 -51.81 28.17
CA SER A 275 -43.19 -50.73 27.77
C SER A 275 -42.80 -49.40 28.38
N LYS A 276 -43.14 -48.32 27.70
CA LYS A 276 -43.05 -46.97 28.23
C LYS A 276 -44.44 -46.34 28.28
N ALA A 277 -44.64 -45.42 29.22
CA ALA A 277 -45.87 -44.68 29.35
C ALA A 277 -45.58 -43.17 29.59
N ASP A 278 -46.49 -42.32 29.16
CA ASP A 278 -46.50 -40.90 29.48
C ASP A 278 -46.84 -40.66 30.99
N LEU A 279 -46.83 -39.38 31.38
CA LEU A 279 -47.12 -39.01 32.77
C LEU A 279 -48.56 -39.34 33.20
N ASN A 280 -49.46 -39.58 32.25
CA ASN A 280 -50.89 -39.99 32.50
C ASN A 280 -51.00 -41.48 32.47
N GLY A 281 -49.97 -42.27 32.19
CA GLY A 281 -50.00 -43.72 32.13
C GLY A 281 -50.46 -44.32 30.80
N ASN A 282 -50.55 -43.48 29.73
CA ASN A 282 -50.80 -43.99 28.39
C ASN A 282 -49.55 -44.57 27.78
N ILE A 283 -49.67 -45.69 27.12
CA ILE A 283 -48.58 -46.45 26.53
C ILE A 283 -48.01 -45.63 25.35
N THR A 284 -46.70 -45.32 25.39
CA THR A 284 -45.97 -44.65 24.32
C THR A 284 -45.04 -45.54 23.54
N TYR A 285 -44.67 -46.68 24.14
CA TYR A 285 -43.79 -47.69 23.50
C TYR A 285 -44.10 -49.09 24.08
N VAL A 286 -44.02 -50.10 23.22
CA VAL A 286 -43.99 -51.49 23.57
C VAL A 286 -43.01 -52.26 22.70
N ASN A 287 -42.31 -53.28 23.24
CA ASN A 287 -41.54 -54.20 22.43
C ASN A 287 -42.37 -55.38 21.88
N SER A 288 -41.79 -56.20 21.00
CA SER A 288 -42.48 -57.37 20.42
C SER A 288 -42.94 -58.34 21.49
N THR A 289 -42.12 -58.59 22.52
CA THR A 289 -42.41 -59.51 23.64
C THR A 289 -43.65 -59.08 24.40
N PHE A 290 -43.91 -57.75 24.56
CA PHE A 290 -45.14 -57.29 25.17
C PHE A 290 -46.39 -57.63 24.31
N CYS A 291 -46.28 -57.48 22.97
CA CYS A 291 -47.36 -57.82 22.07
C CYS A 291 -47.62 -59.31 22.07
N GLU A 292 -46.58 -60.12 22.02
CA GLU A 292 -46.67 -61.60 22.03
C GLU A 292 -47.35 -62.13 23.29
N ILE A 293 -46.92 -61.67 24.45
CA ILE A 293 -47.47 -62.21 25.71
C ILE A 293 -48.88 -61.71 26.00
N SER A 294 -49.20 -60.41 25.64
CA SER A 294 -50.48 -59.82 25.91
C SER A 294 -51.57 -60.16 24.88
N GLY A 295 -51.13 -60.59 23.67
CA GLY A 295 -52.03 -60.85 22.54
C GLY A 295 -52.58 -59.64 21.85
N TYR A 296 -52.16 -58.44 22.23
CA TYR A 296 -52.55 -57.17 21.58
C TYR A 296 -51.51 -56.75 20.56
N SER A 297 -51.95 -56.20 19.44
CA SER A 297 -51.03 -55.55 18.50
C SER A 297 -50.45 -54.25 19.03
N LYS A 298 -49.33 -53.78 18.48
CA LYS A 298 -48.73 -52.53 18.88
C LYS A 298 -49.68 -51.32 18.67
N GLU A 299 -50.40 -51.33 17.58
CA GLU A 299 -51.39 -50.29 17.22
C GLU A 299 -52.56 -50.23 18.22
N GLU A 300 -52.94 -51.40 18.78
CA GLU A 300 -54.00 -51.47 19.81
C GLU A 300 -53.54 -50.97 21.17
N LEU A 301 -52.20 -51.06 21.44
CA LEU A 301 -51.62 -50.67 22.74
C LEU A 301 -51.20 -49.23 22.82
N ILE A 302 -50.60 -48.72 21.75
CA ILE A 302 -50.07 -47.32 21.74
C ILE A 302 -51.21 -46.29 21.92
N GLY A 303 -51.02 -45.34 22.84
CA GLY A 303 -51.98 -44.30 23.22
C GLY A 303 -53.08 -44.79 24.15
N LYS A 304 -53.15 -46.08 24.50
CA LYS A 304 -54.11 -46.61 25.45
C LYS A 304 -53.52 -46.58 26.86
N PRO A 305 -54.43 -46.42 27.91
CA PRO A 305 -53.95 -46.51 29.26
C PRO A 305 -53.42 -47.92 29.56
N HIS A 306 -52.39 -48.00 30.38
CA HIS A 306 -51.71 -49.27 30.70
C HIS A 306 -52.62 -50.31 31.41
N ASN A 307 -53.82 -49.86 31.95
CA ASN A 307 -54.83 -50.70 32.55
C ASN A 307 -55.51 -51.63 31.51
N ILE A 308 -55.29 -51.51 30.22
CA ILE A 308 -55.80 -52.37 29.13
C ILE A 308 -55.51 -53.85 29.40
N VAL A 309 -54.30 -54.14 29.98
CA VAL A 309 -53.90 -55.51 30.34
C VAL A 309 -54.13 -55.88 31.78
N ARG A 310 -54.78 -54.99 32.56
CA ARG A 310 -55.03 -55.22 34.01
C ARG A 310 -56.03 -56.31 34.21
N HIS A 311 -55.72 -57.28 35.10
CA HIS A 311 -56.74 -58.27 35.53
C HIS A 311 -57.70 -57.62 36.46
N PRO A 312 -59.07 -57.93 36.36
CA PRO A 312 -60.10 -57.34 37.21
C PRO A 312 -59.87 -57.62 38.68
N ASP A 313 -59.35 -58.81 39.04
CA ASP A 313 -59.15 -59.20 40.44
C ASP A 313 -57.83 -58.61 41.02
N SER A 314 -57.06 -57.87 40.26
CA SER A 314 -55.84 -57.23 40.79
C SER A 314 -56.23 -56.14 41.82
N PRO A 315 -55.61 -56.14 43.04
CA PRO A 315 -56.00 -55.23 44.13
C PRO A 315 -55.86 -53.74 43.71
N LYS A 316 -56.85 -52.92 43.97
CA LYS A 316 -56.79 -51.47 43.64
C LYS A 316 -55.72 -50.76 44.44
N GLU A 317 -55.43 -51.20 45.63
CA GLU A 317 -54.40 -50.68 46.54
C GLU A 317 -52.98 -50.80 45.94
N LEU A 318 -52.70 -51.89 45.22
CA LEU A 318 -51.45 -52.14 44.55
C LEU A 318 -51.13 -51.00 43.52
N PHE A 319 -52.17 -50.59 42.78
CA PHE A 319 -51.98 -49.54 41.76
C PHE A 319 -52.00 -48.15 42.38
N LYS A 320 -52.64 -47.91 43.52
CA LYS A 320 -52.48 -46.67 44.28
C LYS A 320 -51.05 -46.50 44.80
N GLU A 321 -50.50 -47.58 45.35
CA GLU A 321 -49.09 -47.62 45.80
C GLU A 321 -48.12 -47.46 44.65
N LEU A 322 -48.33 -48.09 43.49
CA LEU A 322 -47.55 -47.93 42.27
C LEU A 322 -47.46 -46.47 41.90
N TRP A 323 -48.58 -45.80 41.68
CA TRP A 323 -48.62 -44.41 41.29
C TRP A 323 -47.95 -43.49 42.31
N LYS A 324 -48.25 -43.66 43.59
CA LYS A 324 -47.59 -42.91 44.67
C LYS A 324 -46.08 -43.08 44.64
N THR A 325 -45.58 -44.28 44.38
CA THR A 325 -44.16 -44.56 44.34
C THR A 325 -43.44 -43.92 43.13
N ILE A 326 -43.96 -44.11 41.91
CA ILE A 326 -43.29 -43.64 40.71
C ILE A 326 -43.43 -42.10 40.57
N GLN A 327 -44.52 -41.50 41.04
CA GLN A 327 -44.65 -40.02 41.08
C GLN A 327 -43.68 -39.36 42.08
N ASN A 328 -43.27 -40.10 43.11
CA ASN A 328 -42.21 -39.69 44.06
C ASN A 328 -40.81 -40.03 43.56
N LYS A 329 -40.61 -40.24 42.24
CA LYS A 329 -39.31 -40.53 41.60
C LYS A 329 -38.66 -41.81 42.14
N LYS A 330 -39.45 -42.78 42.68
CA LYS A 330 -38.95 -44.08 43.21
C LYS A 330 -39.32 -45.21 42.28
N VAL A 331 -38.45 -46.23 42.27
CA VAL A 331 -38.72 -47.46 41.53
C VAL A 331 -39.76 -48.31 42.23
N PHE A 332 -40.77 -48.73 41.49
CA PHE A 332 -41.79 -49.64 41.99
C PHE A 332 -41.49 -51.09 41.52
N LYS A 333 -41.70 -52.06 42.40
CA LYS A 333 -41.55 -53.48 42.06
C LYS A 333 -42.69 -54.30 42.68
N ALA A 334 -43.32 -55.14 41.85
CA ALA A 334 -44.34 -56.05 42.29
C ALA A 334 -44.61 -57.16 41.28
N ASN A 335 -45.19 -58.28 41.79
CA ASN A 335 -45.75 -59.32 40.92
C ASN A 335 -47.19 -58.89 40.61
N ILE A 336 -47.55 -58.87 39.34
CA ILE A 336 -48.82 -58.37 38.86
C ILE A 336 -49.51 -59.43 38.01
N LYS A 337 -50.74 -59.76 38.35
CA LYS A 337 -51.62 -60.56 37.51
C LYS A 337 -52.26 -59.70 36.43
N ASN A 338 -52.10 -60.10 35.19
CA ASN A 338 -52.63 -59.44 34.01
C ASN A 338 -53.59 -60.38 33.25
N ARG A 339 -54.35 -59.75 32.28
CA ARG A 339 -55.19 -60.50 31.37
C ARG A 339 -54.81 -60.22 29.93
N LYS A 340 -54.71 -61.31 29.15
CA LYS A 340 -54.45 -61.24 27.69
C LYS A 340 -55.78 -60.83 26.97
N LYS A 341 -55.61 -60.49 25.67
CA LYS A 341 -56.72 -60.15 24.80
C LYS A 341 -57.72 -61.26 24.63
N ASP A 342 -57.31 -62.52 24.67
CA ASP A 342 -58.18 -63.72 24.59
C ASP A 342 -58.87 -64.05 25.90
N GLY A 343 -58.60 -63.29 26.95
CA GLY A 343 -59.21 -63.50 28.30
C GLY A 343 -58.38 -64.35 29.20
N SER A 344 -57.31 -64.98 28.77
CA SER A 344 -56.44 -65.84 29.60
C SER A 344 -55.54 -64.98 30.52
N ASP A 345 -55.12 -65.58 31.64
CA ASP A 345 -54.33 -64.93 32.66
C ASP A 345 -52.80 -65.07 32.34
N TYR A 346 -52.02 -64.10 32.73
CA TYR A 346 -50.56 -64.17 32.80
C TYR A 346 -50.04 -63.38 34.01
N PHE A 347 -48.92 -63.81 34.53
CA PHE A 347 -48.32 -63.21 35.72
C PHE A 347 -46.93 -62.62 35.33
N VAL A 348 -46.66 -61.38 35.78
CA VAL A 348 -45.39 -60.70 35.50
C VAL A 348 -44.73 -60.20 36.78
N SER A 349 -43.44 -60.40 36.89
CA SER A 349 -42.64 -59.63 37.84
C SER A 349 -42.29 -58.29 37.19
N SER A 350 -42.84 -57.22 37.73
CA SER A 350 -42.75 -55.87 37.14
C SER A 350 -41.82 -54.96 37.92
N THR A 351 -40.91 -54.25 37.20
CA THR A 351 -40.14 -53.13 37.71
C THR A 351 -40.48 -51.89 36.90
N ILE A 352 -41.02 -50.87 37.55
CA ILE A 352 -41.38 -49.63 36.87
C ILE A 352 -40.52 -48.52 37.41
N VAL A 353 -39.82 -47.84 36.46
CA VAL A 353 -38.80 -46.81 36.71
C VAL A 353 -39.26 -45.49 36.12
N PRO A 354 -39.35 -44.43 36.91
CA PRO A 354 -39.53 -43.06 36.37
C PRO A 354 -38.23 -42.61 35.70
N ILE A 355 -38.32 -42.20 34.45
CA ILE A 355 -37.17 -41.63 33.69
C ILE A 355 -37.20 -40.10 33.88
N LEU A 356 -36.06 -39.55 34.27
CA LEU A 356 -35.92 -38.12 34.57
C LEU A 356 -35.14 -37.42 33.47
N ASP A 357 -35.48 -36.15 33.25
CA ASP A 357 -34.67 -35.25 32.42
C ASP A 357 -33.44 -34.70 33.18
N SER A 358 -32.69 -33.79 32.55
CA SER A 358 -31.51 -33.13 33.14
C SER A 358 -31.86 -32.22 34.35
N ASN A 359 -33.08 -31.81 34.50
CA ASN A 359 -33.57 -30.99 35.61
C ASN A 359 -34.06 -31.85 36.76
N GLY A 360 -34.18 -33.17 36.55
CA GLY A 360 -34.69 -34.10 37.50
C GLY A 360 -36.21 -34.25 37.48
N ASP A 361 -36.88 -33.77 36.45
CA ASP A 361 -38.32 -33.93 36.28
C ASP A 361 -38.66 -35.21 35.52
N ILE A 362 -39.79 -35.87 35.90
CA ILE A 362 -40.19 -37.10 35.24
C ILE A 362 -40.68 -36.81 33.83
N ILE A 363 -40.10 -37.47 32.84
CA ILE A 363 -40.52 -37.33 31.43
C ILE A 363 -41.32 -38.56 30.91
N GLU A 364 -41.10 -39.72 31.44
CA GLU A 364 -41.80 -40.95 31.08
C GLU A 364 -41.65 -42.00 32.18
N TYR A 365 -42.43 -43.07 32.14
CA TYR A 365 -42.28 -44.26 32.94
C TYR A 365 -41.82 -45.45 32.07
N LEU A 366 -40.72 -46.07 32.41
CA LEU A 366 -40.23 -47.33 31.79
C LEU A 366 -40.62 -48.51 32.64
N SER A 367 -41.28 -49.49 32.05
CA SER A 367 -41.64 -50.72 32.72
C SER A 367 -40.91 -51.90 32.08
N LEU A 368 -40.18 -52.62 32.92
CA LEU A 368 -39.55 -53.89 32.60
C LEU A 368 -40.24 -55.01 33.33
N ARG A 369 -40.66 -56.07 32.63
CA ARG A 369 -41.37 -57.19 33.21
C ARG A 369 -40.80 -58.50 32.74
N TYR A 370 -40.88 -59.47 33.61
CA TYR A 370 -40.52 -60.88 33.28
C TYR A 370 -41.78 -61.73 33.47
N ASP A 371 -42.03 -62.61 32.50
CA ASP A 371 -43.11 -63.62 32.64
C ASP A 371 -42.77 -64.62 33.75
N ILE A 372 -43.62 -64.72 34.71
CA ILE A 372 -43.53 -65.67 35.85
C ILE A 372 -44.73 -66.60 35.88
N SER A 373 -45.48 -66.71 34.79
CA SER A 373 -46.68 -67.49 34.73
C SER A 373 -46.48 -68.97 35.10
N ASP A 374 -45.32 -69.52 34.70
CA ASP A 374 -44.95 -70.90 35.00
C ASP A 374 -44.47 -71.14 36.43
N LEU A 375 -44.13 -70.09 37.18
CA LEU A 375 -43.68 -70.13 38.58
C LEU A 375 -44.85 -69.94 39.59
N VAL A 376 -45.97 -69.54 39.10
CA VAL A 376 -47.17 -69.22 39.96
C VAL A 376 -48.29 -70.21 39.74
N LYS A 377 -48.11 -71.22 38.88
CA LYS A 377 -49.12 -72.29 38.72
C LYS A 377 -49.09 -73.27 39.87
#